data_ee699acd9f9a82f17d11d2d3d28c1a50
#
_entry.id   ee699acd9f9a82f17d11d2d3d28c1a50
#
_cell.length_a   1.000
_cell.length_b   1.000
_cell.length_c   1.000
_cell.angle_alpha   90.00
_cell.angle_beta   90.00
_cell.angle_gamma   90.00
#
_symmetry.space_group_name_H-M   'P 1'
#
loop_
_entity.id
_entity.type
_entity.pdbx_description
1 polymer ?
#
loop_
_entity_poly.entity_id
_entity_poly.type
_entity_poly.pdbx_seq_one_letter_code
_entity_poly.pdbx_strand_id
1 'polypeptide(L)' 'ASGGKVVVSEDAESAIAALTMLGFQQAASAKTVSAILKENPSLNVEAVIKEALRRI' A
#
# COMPACT_ATOMS: atom_id res chain seq x y z
N ALA A 1 -18.05 5.06 -7.10
CA ALA A 1 -17.93 4.76 -7.22
C ALA A 1 -17.18 4.30 -7.60
N SER A 2 -16.98 4.20 -7.56
CA SER A 2 -16.61 3.80 -7.69
C SER A 2 -16.22 3.11 -8.15
N GLY A 3 -16.26 3.20 -8.40
CA GLY A 3 -15.89 2.50 -9.03
C GLY A 3 -15.66 1.32 -8.99
N GLY A 4 -15.95 0.79 -8.68
CA GLY A 4 -15.86 -0.45 -8.52
C GLY A 4 -14.86 -1.21 -9.18
N LYS A 5 -14.42 -1.01 -10.11
CA LYS A 5 -13.55 -1.79 -10.67
C LYS A 5 -12.26 -1.69 -10.12
N VAL A 6 -12.08 -1.03 -9.17
CA VAL A 6 -10.85 -0.86 -8.62
C VAL A 6 -10.26 -2.10 -8.13
N VAL A 7 -9.08 -2.35 -8.51
CA VAL A 7 -8.46 -3.45 -8.08
C VAL A 7 -7.73 -3.26 -6.82
N VAL A 8 -7.40 -2.07 -6.44
CA VAL A 8 -6.65 -1.78 -5.24
C VAL A 8 -7.56 -1.82 -4.05
N SER A 9 -7.23 -2.53 -3.02
CA SER A 9 -8.06 -2.59 -1.83
C SER A 9 -7.92 -1.30 -1.02
N GLU A 10 -8.85 -1.10 -0.11
CA GLU A 10 -8.80 0.05 0.77
C GLU A 10 -7.52 0.04 1.59
N ASP A 11 -7.09 -1.14 1.99
CA ASP A 11 -5.88 -1.27 2.78
C ASP A 11 -4.67 -0.81 1.99
N ALA A 12 -4.65 -1.15 0.72
CA ALA A 12 -3.54 -0.74 -0.12
C ALA A 12 -3.51 0.76 -0.28
N GLU A 13 -4.67 1.35 -0.52
CA GLU A 13 -4.75 2.80 -0.69
C GLU A 13 -4.34 3.53 0.58
N SER A 14 -4.80 3.02 1.72
CA SER A 14 -4.47 3.63 2.98
C SER A 14 -2.97 3.55 3.25
N ALA A 15 -2.37 2.43 2.95
CA ALA A 15 -0.93 2.27 3.15
C ALA A 15 -0.15 3.21 2.25
N ILE A 16 -0.57 3.32 1.00
CA ILE A 16 0.09 4.22 0.05
C ILE A 16 -0.03 5.66 0.52
N ALA A 17 -1.20 6.04 0.97
CA ALA A 17 -1.41 7.40 1.44
C ALA A 17 -0.53 7.69 2.66
N ALA A 18 -0.44 6.75 3.57
CA ALA A 18 0.38 6.92 4.76
C ALA A 18 1.85 7.11 4.39
N LEU A 19 2.33 6.31 3.46
CA LEU A 19 3.72 6.41 3.04
C LEU A 19 3.98 7.74 2.34
N THR A 20 3.03 8.18 1.55
CA THR A 20 3.14 9.46 0.88
C THR A 20 3.21 10.59 1.88
N MET A 21 2.41 10.50 2.93
CA MET A 21 2.43 11.51 3.98
C MET A 21 3.75 11.53 4.73
N LEU A 22 4.44 10.41 4.77
CA LEU A 22 5.74 10.35 5.40
C LEU A 22 6.85 10.89 4.51
N GLY A 23 6.53 11.23 3.29
CA GLY A 23 7.51 11.83 2.39
C GLY A 23 7.98 10.94 1.27
N PHE A 24 7.46 9.73 1.16
CA PHE A 24 7.86 8.84 0.09
C PHE A 24 7.07 9.15 -1.18
N GLN A 25 7.65 8.83 -2.31
CA GLN A 25 6.96 9.07 -3.57
C GLN A 25 5.79 8.12 -3.73
N GLN A 26 4.72 8.62 -4.31
CA GLN A 26 3.54 7.81 -4.49
C GLN A 26 3.79 6.59 -5.36
N ALA A 27 4.52 6.78 -6.45
CA ALA A 27 4.79 5.67 -7.35
C ALA A 27 5.58 4.56 -6.67
N ALA A 28 6.59 4.93 -5.91
CA ALA A 28 7.38 3.95 -5.20
C ALA A 28 6.57 3.27 -4.11
N SER A 29 5.74 4.04 -3.42
CA SER A 29 4.89 3.50 -2.38
C SER A 29 3.90 2.51 -2.95
N ALA A 30 3.26 2.87 -4.05
CA ALA A 30 2.28 1.99 -4.67
C ALA A 30 2.91 0.68 -5.12
N LYS A 31 4.08 0.77 -5.70
CA LYS A 31 4.77 -0.40 -6.17
C LYS A 31 5.13 -1.33 -5.00
N THR A 32 5.66 -0.75 -3.94
CA THR A 32 6.05 -1.51 -2.77
C THR A 32 4.84 -2.16 -2.11
N VAL A 33 3.76 -1.40 -1.93
CA VAL A 33 2.56 -1.93 -1.31
C VAL A 33 1.95 -3.04 -2.15
N SER A 34 1.94 -2.87 -3.45
CA SER A 34 1.42 -3.90 -4.34
C SER A 34 2.21 -5.19 -4.21
N ALA A 35 3.52 -5.09 -4.15
CA ALA A 35 4.37 -6.26 -4.01
C ALA A 35 4.12 -6.97 -2.68
N ILE A 36 3.98 -6.19 -1.62
CA ILE A 36 3.73 -6.75 -0.30
C ILE A 36 2.42 -7.50 -0.26
N LEU A 37 1.36 -6.90 -0.79
CA LEU A 37 0.05 -7.53 -0.78
C LEU A 37 -0.03 -8.73 -1.71
N LYS A 38 0.80 -8.75 -2.72
CA LYS A 38 0.86 -9.88 -3.60
C LYS A 38 1.44 -11.07 -2.87
N GLU A 39 2.44 -10.83 -2.03
CA GLU A 39 3.07 -11.86 -1.24
C GLU A 39 2.20 -12.29 -0.08
N ASN A 40 1.53 -11.32 0.54
CA ASN A 40 0.72 -11.57 1.71
C ASN A 40 -0.57 -10.78 1.67
N PRO A 41 -1.57 -11.27 0.99
CA PRO A 41 -2.83 -10.53 0.86
C PRO A 41 -3.59 -10.38 2.17
N SER A 42 -3.21 -11.12 3.18
CA SER A 42 -3.91 -11.03 4.46
C SER A 42 -3.37 -9.94 5.37
N LEU A 43 -2.32 -9.26 5.02
CA LEU A 43 -1.77 -8.23 5.88
C LEU A 43 -2.72 -7.05 6.00
N ASN A 44 -2.81 -6.50 7.20
CA ASN A 44 -3.61 -5.29 7.39
C ASN A 44 -2.74 -4.07 7.07
N VAL A 45 -3.37 -2.90 7.12
CA VAL A 45 -2.69 -1.65 6.76
C VAL A 45 -1.43 -1.44 7.55
N GLU A 46 -1.52 -1.65 8.85
CA GLU A 46 -0.40 -1.40 9.71
C GLU A 46 0.79 -2.29 9.35
N ALA A 47 0.52 -3.55 9.12
CA ALA A 47 1.56 -4.49 8.75
C ALA A 47 2.15 -4.16 7.38
N VAL A 48 1.30 -3.73 6.46
CA VAL A 48 1.77 -3.34 5.14
C VAL A 48 2.70 -2.14 5.23
N ILE A 49 2.34 -1.17 6.03
CA ILE A 49 3.16 0.03 6.20
C ILE A 49 4.52 -0.34 6.81
N LYS A 50 4.50 -1.17 7.82
CA LYS A 50 5.74 -1.59 8.46
C LYS A 50 6.66 -2.30 7.47
N GLU A 51 6.09 -3.19 6.70
CA GLU A 51 6.88 -3.92 5.73
C GLU A 51 7.40 -2.99 4.64
N ALA A 52 6.59 -2.04 4.22
CA ALA A 52 7.00 -1.09 3.21
C ALA A 52 8.18 -0.25 3.69
N LEU A 53 8.14 0.15 4.95
CA LEU A 53 9.23 0.94 5.51
C LEU A 53 10.54 0.17 5.53
N ARG A 54 10.46 -1.14 5.66
CA ARG A 54 11.66 -1.95 5.61
C ARG A 54 12.21 -2.05 4.20
N ARG A 55 11.36 -2.00 3.20
CA ARG A 55 11.77 -2.16 1.81
C ARG A 55 12.15 -0.86 1.14
N ILE A 56 11.51 0.20 1.55
CA ILE A 56 11.80 1.51 1.01
C ILE A 56 12.96 2.13 1.73
#